data_b541e262eafe4233c81b7294d2b1b5e2
#
_entry.id   b541e262eafe4233c81b7294d2b1b5e2
#
_cell.length_a   1.000
_cell.length_b   1.000
_cell.length_c   1.000
_cell.angle_alpha   90.00
_cell.angle_beta   90.00
_cell.angle_gamma   90.00
#
_symmetry.space_group_name_H-M   'P 1'
#
loop_
_entity.id
_entity.type
_entity.pdbx_description
1 polymer ?
#
loop_
_entity_poly.entity_id
_entity_poly.type
_entity_poly.pdbx_seq_one_letter_code
_entity_poly.pdbx_strand_id
1 'polypeptide(L)'
;MAEGGRFVYHPINFKLRQITNIVTDILKTLAIKKNIQLINEVDENLKVYADMNMITSVIQNLVSNALKFTDVDGKGKVYIQAQHKGTYAEIYVKDTGLGMTQQQINDLFQPRITMSYKGTAGEKGAGLGLSLCKRFVEMNLGEINVSSNEGEGTVFTVLLPIEREQVDLCTDQQKSKAKLV
;
A
#
# COMPACT_ATOMS: atom_id res chain seq x y z
N MET A 1 -8.70 17.19 -25.53
CA MET A 1 -7.49 17.54 -24.75
C MET A 1 -7.60 16.85 -23.39
N ALA A 2 -6.87 15.77 -23.20
CA ALA A 2 -6.80 15.15 -21.88
C ALA A 2 -5.90 16.02 -21.03
N GLU A 3 -6.47 16.79 -20.12
CA GLU A 3 -5.70 17.41 -19.05
C GLU A 3 -5.05 16.31 -18.26
N GLY A 4 -3.72 16.23 -18.32
CA GLY A 4 -2.95 15.29 -17.52
C GLY A 4 -3.30 15.51 -16.06
N GLY A 5 -4.01 14.54 -15.46
CA GLY A 5 -4.49 14.61 -14.10
C GLY A 5 -3.35 14.94 -13.15
N ARG A 6 -3.31 16.17 -12.65
CA ARG A 6 -2.44 16.56 -11.55
C ARG A 6 -3.00 15.92 -10.28
N PHE A 7 -2.32 14.90 -9.78
CA PHE A 7 -2.62 14.37 -8.45
C PHE A 7 -2.29 15.46 -7.41
N VAL A 8 -3.29 15.88 -6.65
CA VAL A 8 -3.10 16.84 -5.57
C VAL A 8 -2.59 16.08 -4.36
N TYR A 9 -1.34 16.36 -3.96
CA TYR A 9 -0.71 15.76 -2.80
C TYR A 9 -1.15 16.48 -1.51
N HIS A 10 -1.83 15.76 -0.63
CA HIS A 10 -2.42 16.26 0.60
C HIS A 10 -2.06 15.37 1.80
N PRO A 11 -0.79 15.43 2.28
CA PRO A 11 -0.36 14.58 3.38
C PRO A 11 -0.95 15.01 4.71
N ILE A 12 -1.38 14.04 5.50
CA ILE A 12 -1.88 14.20 6.87
C ILE A 12 -1.36 13.08 7.77
N ASN A 13 -1.38 13.30 9.08
CA ASN A 13 -1.21 12.21 10.04
C ASN A 13 -2.53 11.44 10.17
N PHE A 14 -2.48 10.12 10.05
CA PHE A 14 -3.66 9.27 10.24
C PHE A 14 -3.27 7.88 10.75
N LYS A 15 -4.22 7.19 11.35
CA LYS A 15 -4.05 5.79 11.75
C LYS A 15 -4.10 4.89 10.52
N LEU A 16 -3.04 4.13 10.28
CA LEU A 16 -2.95 3.22 9.14
C LEU A 16 -4.11 2.22 9.11
N ARG A 17 -4.58 1.77 10.28
CA ARG A 17 -5.71 0.85 10.40
C ARG A 17 -6.99 1.37 9.74
N GLN A 18 -7.19 2.68 9.67
CA GLN A 18 -8.37 3.28 9.03
C GLN A 18 -8.45 2.91 7.55
N ILE A 19 -7.34 3.05 6.82
CA ILE A 19 -7.33 2.71 5.39
C ILE A 19 -7.29 1.20 5.15
N THR A 20 -6.61 0.43 5.98
CA THR A 20 -6.58 -1.03 5.84
C THR A 20 -7.94 -1.66 6.12
N ASN A 21 -8.72 -1.11 7.04
CA ASN A 21 -10.11 -1.51 7.25
C ASN A 21 -10.99 -1.21 6.03
N ILE A 22 -10.86 -0.02 5.44
CA ILE A 22 -11.59 0.36 4.22
C ILE A 22 -11.30 -0.64 3.09
N VAL A 23 -10.03 -0.93 2.86
CA VAL A 23 -9.60 -1.88 1.83
C VAL A 23 -10.13 -3.29 2.10
N THR A 24 -10.05 -3.74 3.33
CA THR A 24 -10.57 -5.06 3.74
C THR A 24 -12.07 -5.15 3.51
N ASP A 25 -12.83 -4.13 3.86
CA ASP A 25 -14.28 -4.09 3.66
C ASP A 25 -14.65 -4.11 2.16
N ILE A 26 -13.94 -3.36 1.33
CA ILE A 26 -14.16 -3.33 -0.11
C ILE A 26 -13.90 -4.70 -0.75
N LEU A 27 -12.82 -5.37 -0.34
CA LEU A 27 -12.36 -6.62 -0.97
C LEU A 27 -12.88 -7.90 -0.29
N LYS A 28 -13.59 -7.77 0.81
CA LYS A 28 -14.13 -8.90 1.59
C LYS A 28 -14.99 -9.83 0.75
N THR A 29 -15.89 -9.31 -0.05
CA THR A 29 -16.76 -10.13 -0.91
C THR A 29 -15.97 -10.93 -1.93
N LEU A 30 -14.95 -10.34 -2.54
CA LEU A 30 -14.06 -11.02 -3.47
C LEU A 30 -13.25 -12.14 -2.78
N ALA A 31 -12.73 -11.87 -1.59
CA ALA A 31 -12.00 -12.86 -0.81
C ALA A 31 -12.90 -14.07 -0.46
N ILE A 32 -14.11 -13.83 0.01
CA ILE A 32 -15.09 -14.88 0.33
C ILE A 32 -15.43 -15.68 -0.92
N LYS A 33 -15.69 -15.02 -2.05
CA LYS A 33 -16.01 -15.68 -3.33
C LYS A 33 -14.89 -16.59 -3.81
N LYS A 34 -13.64 -16.21 -3.58
CA LYS A 34 -12.45 -17.02 -3.91
C LYS A 34 -12.06 -18.01 -2.80
N ASN A 35 -12.77 -18.05 -1.69
CA ASN A 35 -12.46 -18.88 -0.54
C ASN A 35 -11.05 -18.61 0.04
N ILE A 36 -10.67 -17.34 0.08
CA ILE A 36 -9.39 -16.86 0.60
C ILE A 36 -9.63 -16.12 1.92
N GLN A 37 -8.80 -16.37 2.91
CA GLN A 37 -8.83 -15.61 4.17
C GLN A 37 -8.07 -14.28 3.98
N LEU A 38 -8.75 -13.17 4.15
CA LEU A 38 -8.17 -11.83 4.17
C LEU A 38 -8.05 -11.36 5.61
N ILE A 39 -6.81 -11.19 6.09
CA ILE A 39 -6.48 -10.97 7.50
C ILE A 39 -5.78 -9.63 7.65
N ASN A 40 -6.38 -8.72 8.41
CA ASN A 40 -5.82 -7.40 8.72
C ASN A 40 -5.27 -7.40 10.15
N GLU A 41 -3.95 -7.42 10.28
CA GLU A 41 -3.21 -7.44 11.55
C GLU A 41 -2.51 -6.13 11.86
N VAL A 42 -2.90 -5.03 11.22
CA VAL A 42 -2.31 -3.71 11.47
C VAL A 42 -2.71 -3.20 12.84
N ASP A 43 -1.73 -2.73 13.63
CA ASP A 43 -1.97 -2.14 14.94
C ASP A 43 -2.86 -0.88 14.84
N GLU A 44 -3.85 -0.76 15.74
CA GLU A 44 -4.80 0.35 15.75
C GLU A 44 -4.15 1.72 16.08
N ASN A 45 -2.98 1.69 16.70
CA ASN A 45 -2.30 2.90 17.15
C ASN A 45 -1.18 3.36 16.21
N LEU A 46 -0.84 2.57 15.20
CA LEU A 46 0.22 2.94 14.25
C LEU A 46 -0.25 4.07 13.35
N LYS A 47 0.41 5.23 13.45
CA LYS A 47 0.13 6.41 12.64
C LYS A 47 1.23 6.64 11.61
N VAL A 48 0.82 7.11 10.45
CA VAL A 48 1.70 7.46 9.33
C VAL A 48 1.40 8.87 8.86
N TYR A 49 2.37 9.48 8.19
CA TYR A 49 2.22 10.78 7.54
C TYR A 49 2.25 10.58 6.03
N ALA A 50 1.11 10.70 5.39
CA ALA A 50 0.97 10.46 3.95
C ALA A 50 -0.35 11.03 3.41
N ASP A 51 -0.50 11.02 2.09
CA ASP A 51 -1.79 11.27 1.43
C ASP A 51 -2.68 10.04 1.56
N MET A 52 -3.75 10.17 2.33
CA MET A 52 -4.64 9.07 2.68
C MET A 52 -5.28 8.41 1.45
N ASN A 53 -5.68 9.19 0.45
CA ASN A 53 -6.31 8.67 -0.77
C ASN A 53 -5.31 7.90 -1.64
N MET A 54 -4.10 8.43 -1.80
CA MET A 54 -3.04 7.77 -2.56
C MET A 54 -2.66 6.43 -1.93
N ILE A 55 -2.46 6.39 -0.62
CA ILE A 55 -2.06 5.16 0.07
C ILE A 55 -3.20 4.14 0.14
N THR A 56 -4.46 4.58 0.27
CA THR A 56 -5.61 3.69 0.15
C THR A 56 -5.61 2.99 -1.22
N SER A 57 -5.38 3.73 -2.29
CA SER A 57 -5.27 3.14 -3.64
C SER A 57 -4.12 2.16 -3.77
N VAL A 58 -2.96 2.47 -3.17
CA VAL A 58 -1.80 1.57 -3.16
C VAL A 58 -2.14 0.25 -2.48
N ILE A 59 -2.65 0.31 -1.25
CA ILE A 59 -2.98 -0.90 -0.47
C ILE A 59 -4.09 -1.70 -1.15
N GLN A 60 -5.11 -1.04 -1.69
CA GLN A 60 -6.17 -1.70 -2.44
C GLN A 60 -5.64 -2.47 -3.66
N ASN A 61 -4.73 -1.87 -4.43
CA ASN A 61 -4.08 -2.53 -5.56
C ASN A 61 -3.26 -3.75 -5.14
N LEU A 62 -2.46 -3.61 -4.09
CA LEU A 62 -1.61 -4.71 -3.60
C LEU A 62 -2.47 -5.87 -3.06
N VAL A 63 -3.51 -5.60 -2.30
CA VAL A 63 -4.42 -6.63 -1.78
C VAL A 63 -5.23 -7.26 -2.90
N SER A 64 -5.73 -6.48 -3.85
CA SER A 64 -6.45 -6.98 -5.03
C SER A 64 -5.57 -7.93 -5.86
N ASN A 65 -4.31 -7.58 -6.10
CA ASN A 65 -3.34 -8.45 -6.76
C ASN A 65 -3.05 -9.73 -5.95
N ALA A 66 -2.91 -9.61 -4.64
CA ALA A 66 -2.73 -10.77 -3.77
C ALA A 66 -3.90 -11.77 -3.88
N LEU A 67 -5.14 -11.28 -3.84
CA LEU A 67 -6.32 -12.10 -4.04
C LEU A 67 -6.39 -12.70 -5.44
N LYS A 68 -5.97 -11.95 -6.46
CA LYS A 68 -5.97 -12.39 -7.85
C LYS A 68 -5.06 -13.61 -8.06
N PHE A 69 -3.88 -13.63 -7.44
CA PHE A 69 -2.86 -14.66 -7.65
C PHE A 69 -2.82 -15.74 -6.54
N THR A 70 -3.75 -15.72 -5.61
CA THR A 70 -3.90 -16.76 -4.59
C THR A 70 -4.92 -17.80 -5.05
N ASP A 71 -4.64 -19.09 -4.79
CA ASP A 71 -5.49 -20.19 -5.22
C ASP A 71 -6.85 -20.20 -4.51
N VAL A 72 -7.84 -20.79 -5.19
CA VAL A 72 -9.23 -20.93 -4.72
C VAL A 72 -9.48 -22.23 -3.94
N ASP A 73 -8.42 -22.94 -3.57
CA ASP A 73 -8.45 -24.27 -2.94
C ASP A 73 -8.91 -24.27 -1.46
N GLY A 74 -9.22 -23.11 -0.92
CA GLY A 74 -9.63 -22.94 0.48
C GLY A 74 -8.48 -22.81 1.48
N LYS A 75 -7.22 -22.88 1.04
CA LYS A 75 -6.02 -22.76 1.87
C LYS A 75 -5.37 -21.38 1.76
N GLY A 76 -5.77 -20.59 0.77
CA GLY A 76 -5.19 -19.28 0.48
C GLY A 76 -5.40 -18.27 1.60
N LYS A 77 -4.37 -17.50 1.87
CA LYS A 77 -4.39 -16.41 2.86
C LYS A 77 -3.72 -15.16 2.29
N VAL A 78 -4.30 -14.01 2.60
CA VAL A 78 -3.72 -12.70 2.36
C VAL A 78 -3.67 -11.93 3.67
N TYR A 79 -2.49 -11.47 4.03
CA TYR A 79 -2.24 -10.71 5.25
C TYR A 79 -1.91 -9.25 4.93
N ILE A 80 -2.47 -8.35 5.72
CA ILE A 80 -2.01 -6.96 5.80
C ILE A 80 -1.41 -6.79 7.18
N GLN A 81 -0.12 -6.52 7.23
CA GLN A 81 0.66 -6.35 8.45
C GLN A 81 1.44 -5.04 8.39
N ALA A 82 1.80 -4.49 9.52
CA ALA A 82 2.69 -3.34 9.60
C ALA A 82 3.47 -3.34 10.89
N GLN A 83 4.67 -2.77 10.84
CA GLN A 83 5.50 -2.57 12.01
C GLN A 83 6.16 -1.19 11.98
N HIS A 84 6.46 -0.69 13.15
CA HIS A 84 7.25 0.52 13.32
C HIS A 84 8.74 0.18 13.15
N LYS A 85 9.42 0.91 12.29
CA LYS A 85 10.86 0.70 12.02
C LYS A 85 11.59 2.04 11.91
N GLY A 86 12.16 2.49 13.03
CA GLY A 86 12.84 3.79 13.08
C GLY A 86 11.87 4.93 12.79
N THR A 87 12.14 5.72 11.75
CA THR A 87 11.31 6.85 11.31
C THR A 87 10.25 6.47 10.27
N TYR A 88 10.11 5.17 9.98
CA TYR A 88 9.18 4.63 9.00
C TYR A 88 8.22 3.61 9.61
N ALA A 89 7.05 3.51 8.99
CA ALA A 89 6.19 2.36 9.11
C ALA A 89 6.46 1.43 7.92
N GLU A 90 6.68 0.17 8.19
CA GLU A 90 6.88 -0.88 7.19
C GLU A 90 5.61 -1.69 7.08
N ILE A 91 4.95 -1.61 5.91
CA ILE A 91 3.64 -2.20 5.63
C ILE A 91 3.86 -3.41 4.72
N TYR A 92 3.28 -4.54 5.07
CA TYR A 92 3.37 -5.77 4.30
C TYR A 92 2.00 -6.19 3.78
N VAL A 93 1.94 -6.52 2.50
CA VAL A 93 0.85 -7.29 1.91
C VAL A 93 1.43 -8.61 1.46
N LYS A 94 1.08 -9.67 2.19
CA LYS A 94 1.62 -11.01 2.02
C LYS A 94 0.54 -11.96 1.56
N ASP A 95 0.82 -12.72 0.50
CA ASP A 95 -0.06 -13.78 0.04
C ASP A 95 0.65 -15.15 0.02
N THR A 96 -0.15 -16.20 0.04
CA THR A 96 0.28 -17.60 -0.09
C THR A 96 0.02 -18.14 -1.49
N GLY A 97 0.06 -17.26 -2.50
CA GLY A 97 -0.31 -17.57 -3.87
C GLY A 97 0.78 -18.21 -4.71
N LEU A 98 0.65 -18.05 -6.02
CA LEU A 98 1.53 -18.68 -7.00
C LEU A 98 2.99 -18.20 -6.95
N GLY A 99 3.22 -17.03 -6.39
CA GLY A 99 4.51 -16.36 -6.48
C GLY A 99 4.83 -15.89 -7.91
N MET A 100 6.03 -15.41 -8.09
CA MET A 100 6.49 -14.83 -9.36
C MET A 100 7.90 -15.31 -9.70
N THR A 101 8.15 -15.43 -11.01
CA THR A 101 9.51 -15.58 -11.54
C THR A 101 10.30 -14.28 -11.41
N GLN A 102 11.61 -14.34 -11.47
CA GLN A 102 12.46 -13.15 -11.47
C GLN A 102 12.13 -12.21 -12.64
N GLN A 103 11.79 -12.75 -13.80
CA GLN A 103 11.38 -11.96 -14.96
C GLN A 103 10.08 -11.18 -14.68
N GLN A 104 9.09 -11.82 -14.06
CA GLN A 104 7.85 -11.18 -13.66
C GLN A 104 8.09 -10.05 -12.64
N ILE A 105 8.98 -10.29 -11.68
CA ILE A 105 9.37 -9.26 -10.69
C ILE A 105 10.03 -8.07 -11.39
N ASN A 106 10.96 -8.31 -12.30
CA ASN A 106 11.65 -7.25 -13.02
C ASN A 106 10.69 -6.40 -13.87
N ASP A 107 9.63 -7.00 -14.38
CA ASP A 107 8.65 -6.34 -15.24
C ASP A 107 7.53 -5.60 -14.47
N LEU A 108 7.36 -5.88 -13.18
CA LEU A 108 6.22 -5.43 -12.38
C LEU A 108 5.96 -3.93 -12.38
N PHE A 109 7.01 -3.13 -12.27
CA PHE A 109 6.95 -1.67 -12.16
C PHE A 109 7.23 -0.94 -13.47
N GLN A 110 7.35 -1.67 -14.57
CA GLN A 110 7.63 -1.10 -15.89
C GLN A 110 6.38 -0.43 -16.47
N PRO A 111 6.41 0.86 -16.83
CA PRO A 111 5.23 1.60 -17.27
C PRO A 111 4.70 1.20 -18.66
N ARG A 112 5.47 0.41 -19.42
CA ARG A 112 5.16 0.06 -20.83
C ARG A 112 4.70 -1.36 -21.02
N ILE A 113 4.63 -2.18 -19.98
CA ILE A 113 4.25 -3.59 -20.14
C ILE A 113 2.75 -3.71 -19.89
N THR A 114 2.04 -3.87 -20.99
CA THR A 114 0.62 -4.22 -21.02
C THR A 114 0.35 -5.70 -20.76
N MET A 115 1.35 -6.45 -20.28
CA MET A 115 1.18 -7.85 -19.96
C MET A 115 0.43 -8.02 -18.65
N SER A 116 -0.87 -8.17 -18.76
CA SER A 116 -1.66 -8.63 -17.64
C SER A 116 -1.56 -10.14 -17.53
N TYR A 117 -0.99 -10.62 -16.44
CA TYR A 117 -1.04 -12.04 -16.11
C TYR A 117 -2.44 -12.42 -15.66
N LYS A 118 -2.95 -13.57 -16.12
CA LYS A 118 -4.23 -14.09 -15.65
C LYS A 118 -4.12 -14.50 -14.18
N GLY A 119 -5.08 -14.11 -13.37
CA GLY A 119 -5.22 -14.61 -12.01
C GLY A 119 -5.63 -16.08 -11.95
N THR A 120 -5.62 -16.65 -10.76
CA THR A 120 -5.95 -18.06 -10.48
C THR A 120 -7.38 -18.46 -10.88
N ALA A 121 -8.32 -17.50 -10.88
CA ALA A 121 -9.69 -17.71 -11.37
C ALA A 121 -9.92 -17.05 -12.76
N GLY A 122 -8.87 -16.79 -13.53
CA GLY A 122 -8.94 -16.24 -14.88
C GLY A 122 -9.15 -14.72 -14.94
N GLU A 123 -8.97 -14.00 -13.81
CA GLU A 123 -9.10 -12.54 -13.78
C GLU A 123 -8.06 -11.86 -14.66
N LYS A 124 -8.47 -10.83 -15.36
CA LYS A 124 -7.57 -9.97 -16.14
C LYS A 124 -7.16 -8.76 -15.28
N GLY A 125 -5.85 -8.49 -15.19
CA GLY A 125 -5.33 -7.29 -14.55
C GLY A 125 -5.13 -6.15 -15.54
N ALA A 126 -5.36 -4.92 -15.10
CA ALA A 126 -4.86 -3.74 -15.80
C ALA A 126 -3.38 -3.56 -15.43
N GLY A 127 -2.45 -3.74 -16.38
CA GLY A 127 -0.99 -3.73 -16.15
C GLY A 127 -0.38 -2.38 -15.71
N LEU A 128 -1.21 -1.37 -15.39
CA LEU A 128 -0.77 -0.03 -14.96
C LEU A 128 -0.84 0.20 -13.44
N GLY A 129 -1.50 -0.69 -12.68
CA GLY A 129 -1.76 -0.50 -11.26
C GLY A 129 -0.50 -0.40 -10.40
N LEU A 130 0.52 -1.22 -10.64
CA LEU A 130 1.74 -1.25 -9.83
C LEU A 130 2.71 -0.11 -10.14
N SER A 131 2.79 0.35 -11.39
CA SER A 131 3.58 1.54 -11.72
C SER A 131 3.00 2.80 -11.08
N LEU A 132 1.68 2.91 -11.02
CA LEU A 132 1.00 3.99 -10.31
C LEU A 132 1.21 3.88 -8.78
N CYS A 133 1.17 2.68 -8.23
CA CYS A 133 1.49 2.45 -6.81
C CYS A 133 2.89 2.94 -6.46
N LYS A 134 3.89 2.60 -7.27
CA LYS A 134 5.27 3.07 -7.08
C LYS A 134 5.34 4.58 -7.09
N ARG A 135 4.69 5.24 -8.04
CA ARG A 135 4.63 6.69 -8.12
C ARG A 135 3.99 7.32 -6.89
N PHE A 136 2.86 6.80 -6.42
CA PHE A 136 2.19 7.31 -5.22
C PHE A 136 3.04 7.13 -3.96
N VAL A 137 3.69 6.00 -3.80
CA VAL A 137 4.58 5.73 -2.66
C VAL A 137 5.78 6.70 -2.68
N GLU A 138 6.41 6.90 -3.83
CA GLU A 138 7.52 7.85 -3.99
C GLU A 138 7.09 9.30 -3.72
N MET A 139 5.91 9.72 -4.16
CA MET A 139 5.34 11.03 -3.83
C MET A 139 5.14 11.23 -2.32
N ASN A 140 4.92 10.16 -1.59
CA ASN A 140 4.77 10.15 -0.12
C ASN A 140 6.10 9.91 0.61
N LEU A 141 7.24 10.10 -0.07
CA LEU A 141 8.58 9.91 0.47
C LEU A 141 8.83 8.48 0.99
N GLY A 142 8.16 7.53 0.40
CA GLY A 142 8.26 6.13 0.72
C GLY A 142 9.00 5.30 -0.32
N GLU A 143 9.00 4.02 -0.11
CA GLU A 143 9.62 3.02 -0.97
C GLU A 143 8.72 1.79 -1.06
N ILE A 144 8.66 1.17 -2.22
CA ILE A 144 7.94 -0.09 -2.44
C ILE A 144 8.89 -1.16 -2.96
N ASN A 145 8.86 -2.32 -2.32
CA ASN A 145 9.68 -3.47 -2.67
C ASN A 145 8.81 -4.73 -2.79
N VAL A 146 9.32 -5.73 -3.49
CA VAL A 146 8.66 -7.01 -3.65
C VAL A 146 9.66 -8.15 -3.43
N SER A 147 9.21 -9.19 -2.73
CA SER A 147 9.91 -10.45 -2.58
C SER A 147 8.97 -11.58 -2.93
N SER A 148 9.37 -12.46 -3.82
CA SER A 148 8.52 -13.56 -4.28
C SER A 148 9.37 -14.71 -4.80
N ASN A 149 8.87 -15.92 -4.55
CA ASN A 149 9.38 -17.15 -5.14
C ASN A 149 8.19 -17.93 -5.74
N GLU A 150 8.41 -18.58 -6.88
CA GLU A 150 7.38 -19.42 -7.48
C GLU A 150 6.93 -20.52 -6.52
N GLY A 151 5.63 -20.66 -6.35
CA GLY A 151 5.00 -21.63 -5.45
C GLY A 151 4.98 -21.27 -3.97
N GLU A 152 5.60 -20.16 -3.55
CA GLU A 152 5.69 -19.76 -2.15
C GLU A 152 4.88 -18.50 -1.81
N GLY A 153 4.37 -17.81 -2.82
CA GLY A 153 3.64 -16.55 -2.66
C GLY A 153 4.49 -15.30 -2.83
N THR A 154 3.92 -14.17 -2.46
CA THR A 154 4.52 -12.85 -2.66
C THR A 154 4.37 -11.98 -1.43
N VAL A 155 5.37 -11.17 -1.15
CA VAL A 155 5.34 -10.12 -0.14
C VAL A 155 5.67 -8.78 -0.81
N PHE A 156 4.72 -7.86 -0.80
CA PHE A 156 4.96 -6.45 -1.09
C PHE A 156 5.24 -5.70 0.20
N THR A 157 6.27 -4.89 0.21
CA THR A 157 6.64 -4.05 1.34
C THR A 157 6.58 -2.59 0.94
N VAL A 158 5.84 -1.79 1.71
CA VAL A 158 5.72 -0.33 1.52
C VAL A 158 6.26 0.37 2.76
N LEU A 159 7.24 1.24 2.58
CA LEU A 159 7.76 2.11 3.62
C LEU A 159 7.07 3.47 3.53
N LEU A 160 6.54 3.97 4.63
CA LEU A 160 5.97 5.31 4.75
C LEU A 160 6.52 6.01 5.98
N PRO A 161 6.69 7.34 5.96
CA PRO A 161 7.04 8.10 7.15
C PRO A 161 6.00 7.89 8.26
N ILE A 162 6.47 7.75 9.50
CA ILE A 162 5.58 7.75 10.67
C ILE A 162 4.99 9.14 10.90
N GLU A 163 4.02 9.22 11.81
CA GLU A 163 3.40 10.49 12.23
C GLU A 163 4.46 11.57 12.47
N ARG A 164 4.25 12.73 11.87
CA ARG A 164 5.07 13.91 12.17
C ARG A 164 4.47 14.66 13.36
N GLU A 165 5.30 15.00 14.32
CA GLU A 165 4.93 15.95 15.36
C GLU A 165 4.58 17.29 14.71
N GLN A 166 3.41 17.86 15.05
CA GLN A 166 3.11 19.24 14.71
C GLN A 166 4.06 20.12 15.54
N VAL A 167 5.03 20.72 14.89
CA VAL A 167 5.80 21.79 15.51
C VAL A 167 4.82 22.97 15.66
N ASP A 168 4.36 23.23 16.88
CA ASP A 168 3.59 24.40 17.20
C ASP A 168 4.41 25.65 16.89
N LEU A 169 4.20 26.23 15.70
CA LEU A 169 4.78 27.51 15.29
C LEU A 169 4.26 28.67 16.16
N CYS A 170 3.41 28.40 17.14
CA CYS A 170 2.86 29.41 18.05
C CYS A 170 3.83 29.90 19.13
N THR A 171 4.94 29.25 19.39
CA THR A 171 5.82 29.61 20.53
C THR A 171 6.87 30.67 20.19
N ASP A 172 7.19 30.93 18.92
CA ASP A 172 8.22 31.89 18.56
C ASP A 172 7.73 33.35 18.43
N GLN A 173 6.42 33.57 18.26
CA GLN A 173 5.89 34.95 18.21
C GLN A 173 5.71 35.62 19.59
N GLN A 174 5.64 34.84 20.67
CA GLN A 174 5.54 35.41 22.00
C GLN A 174 6.89 35.78 22.62
N LYS A 175 7.97 35.17 22.18
CA LYS A 175 9.32 35.52 22.67
C LYS A 175 9.90 36.80 22.04
N SER A 176 9.39 37.20 20.88
CA SER A 176 9.83 38.43 20.22
C SER A 176 9.20 39.70 20.77
N LYS A 177 8.05 39.62 21.45
CA LYS A 177 7.38 40.75 22.06
C LYS A 177 7.83 41.05 23.50
N ALA A 178 8.54 40.15 24.15
CA ALA A 178 9.02 40.34 25.51
C ALA A 178 10.39 41.03 25.63
N LYS A 179 11.04 41.34 24.50
CA LYS A 179 12.36 42.03 24.46
C LYS A 179 12.31 43.48 24.05
N LEU A 180 11.13 44.09 24.00
CA LEU A 180 10.95 45.50 23.62
C LEU A 180 10.17 46.26 24.74
N VAL A 181 10.58 46.08 25.98
CA VAL A 181 10.22 46.99 27.08
C VAL A 181 11.51 47.31 27.85
#